data_2964879106890f864a88187288d2cc1d
#
_entry.id   2964879106890f864a88187288d2cc1d
#
_cell.length_a   1.000
_cell.length_b   1.000
_cell.length_c   1.000
_cell.angle_alpha   90.00
_cell.angle_beta   90.00
_cell.angle_gamma   90.00
#
_symmetry.space_group_name_H-M   'P 1'
#
loop_
_entity.id
_entity.type
_entity.pdbx_description
1 polymer ?
#
loop_
_entity_poly.entity_id
_entity_poly.type
_entity_poly.pdbx_seq_one_letter_code
_entity_poly.pdbx_strand_id
1 'polypeptide(L)'
;ASQYYKENKLGKINTYSVEYRDNEKYFKKSLFQPNADFEYISLMSRNADSRHREIILDNKAVADALYDSVIARDLPGYVDVDSSLLLFCGEIKKDYTVALSGECADELFGGYPWYHNKEILFEDNFPWSKSQDVRSSILKDGILPKGAEYVRQKYLDTINLAPKLKTDSKTDARMREMFYLNFYWFMQCLLERKDRCSMYNGLEVRVPFCDYRLAEYAYNMPWKIKAYNNREKGIVRKAFEDILPEEICWRKKSPYPKTHNPIYFDICKERVINILKKKNPLTEMLSKEGIMNIIENPDSITT
;
A
#
# COMPACT_ATOMS: atom_id res chain seq x y z
N ALA A 1 14.44 -7.30 -16.13
CA ALA A 1 13.67 -7.27 -17.39
C ALA A 1 14.39 -6.42 -18.44
N SER A 2 14.72 -5.14 -18.19
CA SER A 2 15.37 -4.26 -19.18
C SER A 2 16.70 -4.81 -19.69
N GLN A 3 17.54 -5.32 -18.81
CA GLN A 3 18.80 -5.97 -19.19
C GLN A 3 18.57 -7.18 -20.09
N TYR A 4 17.62 -8.04 -19.75
CA TYR A 4 17.26 -9.20 -20.58
C TYR A 4 16.78 -8.78 -21.98
N TYR A 5 15.97 -7.72 -22.08
CA TYR A 5 15.52 -7.17 -23.35
C TYR A 5 16.70 -6.68 -24.20
N LYS A 6 17.65 -5.99 -23.58
CA LYS A 6 18.86 -5.49 -24.23
C LYS A 6 19.75 -6.63 -24.73
N GLU A 7 20.05 -7.62 -23.91
CA GLU A 7 20.87 -8.78 -24.22
C GLU A 7 20.27 -9.62 -25.36
N ASN A 8 18.96 -9.76 -25.40
CA ASN A 8 18.25 -10.54 -26.39
C ASN A 8 17.74 -9.72 -27.60
N LYS A 9 18.10 -8.43 -27.68
CA LYS A 9 17.72 -7.53 -28.80
C LYS A 9 16.20 -7.43 -29.01
N LEU A 10 15.42 -7.48 -27.91
CA LEU A 10 13.96 -7.44 -27.95
C LEU A 10 13.39 -6.00 -28.00
N GLY A 11 14.26 -5.01 -28.19
CA GLY A 11 13.88 -3.60 -28.15
C GLY A 11 13.79 -3.04 -26.75
N LYS A 12 13.00 -1.97 -26.57
CA LYS A 12 12.82 -1.34 -25.26
C LYS A 12 11.63 -1.93 -24.52
N ILE A 13 11.81 -2.17 -23.23
CA ILE A 13 10.70 -2.55 -22.34
C ILE A 13 9.74 -1.37 -22.16
N ASN A 14 8.45 -1.66 -22.05
CA ASN A 14 7.46 -0.66 -21.72
C ASN A 14 7.24 -0.60 -20.21
N THR A 15 7.16 0.61 -19.67
CA THR A 15 6.94 0.87 -18.24
C THR A 15 5.84 1.89 -18.06
N TYR A 16 5.11 1.78 -16.95
CA TYR A 16 3.96 2.60 -16.66
C TYR A 16 4.07 3.18 -15.24
N SER A 17 3.65 4.43 -15.08
CA SER A 17 3.39 5.04 -13.78
C SER A 17 1.99 5.66 -13.76
N VAL A 18 1.47 5.87 -12.55
CA VAL A 18 0.20 6.52 -12.31
C VAL A 18 0.41 7.81 -11.53
N GLU A 19 -0.31 8.85 -11.92
CA GLU A 19 -0.39 10.12 -11.19
C GLU A 19 -1.83 10.64 -11.27
N TYR A 20 -2.17 11.62 -10.45
CA TYR A 20 -3.49 12.24 -10.42
C TYR A 20 -3.41 13.66 -10.94
N ARG A 21 -4.45 14.08 -11.66
CA ARG A 21 -4.50 15.42 -12.27
C ARG A 21 -4.31 16.52 -11.23
N ASP A 22 -3.37 17.41 -11.50
CA ASP A 22 -3.00 18.55 -10.64
C ASP A 22 -2.51 18.20 -9.23
N ASN A 23 -2.11 16.95 -9.00
CA ASN A 23 -1.73 16.46 -7.67
C ASN A 23 -0.52 17.22 -7.10
N GLU A 24 0.41 17.61 -7.96
CA GLU A 24 1.60 18.37 -7.58
C GLU A 24 1.29 19.73 -6.96
N LYS A 25 0.16 20.35 -7.32
CA LYS A 25 -0.28 21.65 -6.77
C LYS A 25 -0.71 21.55 -5.29
N TYR A 26 -1.16 20.37 -4.88
CA TYR A 26 -1.69 20.10 -3.54
C TYR A 26 -0.77 19.20 -2.72
N PHE A 27 0.31 18.70 -3.31
CA PHE A 27 1.24 17.81 -2.63
C PHE A 27 1.90 18.51 -1.45
N LYS A 28 1.74 17.91 -0.25
CA LYS A 28 2.43 18.33 0.97
C LYS A 28 3.39 17.23 1.40
N LYS A 29 4.66 17.57 1.53
CA LYS A 29 5.67 16.66 2.08
C LYS A 29 5.28 16.23 3.48
N SER A 30 5.42 14.94 3.76
CA SER A 30 5.22 14.36 5.09
C SER A 30 6.36 13.41 5.43
N LEU A 31 6.42 12.95 6.67
CA LEU A 31 7.38 11.90 7.06
C LEU A 31 7.16 10.61 6.27
N PHE A 32 5.91 10.32 5.90
CA PHE A 32 5.53 9.13 5.16
C PHE A 32 5.75 9.27 3.65
N GLN A 33 5.59 10.48 3.10
CA GLN A 33 5.78 10.80 1.69
C GLN A 33 6.71 12.01 1.55
N PRO A 34 8.03 11.82 1.66
CA PRO A 34 9.00 12.92 1.68
C PRO A 34 9.24 13.56 0.32
N ASN A 35 8.96 12.83 -0.78
CA ASN A 35 9.24 13.26 -2.15
C ASN A 35 8.10 12.83 -3.08
N ALA A 36 7.87 13.61 -4.14
CA ALA A 36 7.09 13.19 -5.28
C ALA A 36 7.88 12.16 -6.13
N ASP A 37 7.19 11.28 -6.87
CA ASP A 37 7.83 10.23 -7.65
C ASP A 37 8.33 10.70 -9.03
N PHE A 38 7.82 11.80 -9.52
CA PHE A 38 8.05 12.31 -10.88
C PHE A 38 9.52 12.36 -11.32
N GLU A 39 10.41 12.94 -10.50
CA GLU A 39 11.85 13.06 -10.84
C GLU A 39 12.52 11.69 -10.92
N TYR A 40 12.16 10.79 -10.01
CA TYR A 40 12.70 9.43 -9.94
C TYR A 40 12.20 8.53 -11.05
N ILE A 41 10.95 8.70 -11.49
CA ILE A 41 10.37 7.98 -12.64
C ILE A 41 11.18 8.30 -13.89
N SER A 42 11.44 9.58 -14.15
CA SER A 42 12.21 10.02 -15.32
C SER A 42 13.66 9.49 -15.31
N LEU A 43 14.30 9.52 -14.13
CA LEU A 43 15.66 8.98 -13.96
C LEU A 43 15.69 7.47 -14.20
N MET A 44 14.74 6.74 -13.61
CA MET A 44 14.67 5.28 -13.76
C MET A 44 14.34 4.86 -15.19
N SER A 45 13.44 5.56 -15.87
CA SER A 45 13.09 5.29 -17.26
C SER A 45 14.31 5.44 -18.19
N ARG A 46 15.13 6.46 -17.99
CA ARG A 46 16.39 6.66 -18.74
C ARG A 46 17.40 5.55 -18.42
N ASN A 47 17.60 5.21 -17.15
CA ASN A 47 18.52 4.14 -16.75
C ASN A 47 18.12 2.78 -17.32
N ALA A 48 16.84 2.45 -17.28
CA ALA A 48 16.30 1.21 -17.81
C ALA A 48 16.20 1.20 -19.34
N ASP A 49 16.46 2.31 -20.02
CA ASP A 49 16.20 2.51 -21.45
C ASP A 49 14.78 2.05 -21.85
N SER A 50 13.77 2.44 -21.07
CA SER A 50 12.39 2.03 -21.27
C SER A 50 11.59 3.03 -22.10
N ARG A 51 10.49 2.54 -22.71
CA ARG A 51 9.41 3.38 -23.20
C ARG A 51 8.45 3.60 -22.06
N HIS A 52 8.54 4.78 -21.41
CA HIS A 52 7.70 5.09 -20.28
C HIS A 52 6.44 5.81 -20.71
N ARG A 53 5.29 5.38 -20.15
CA ARG A 53 4.00 6.06 -20.27
C ARG A 53 3.47 6.39 -18.89
N GLU A 54 3.31 7.68 -18.63
CA GLU A 54 2.61 8.15 -17.44
C GLU A 54 1.10 8.19 -17.70
N ILE A 55 0.33 7.62 -16.78
CA ILE A 55 -1.14 7.61 -16.83
C ILE A 55 -1.64 8.60 -15.77
N ILE A 56 -2.21 9.71 -16.24
CA ILE A 56 -2.75 10.75 -15.38
C ILE A 56 -4.25 10.51 -15.21
N LEU A 57 -4.64 10.15 -13.98
CA LEU A 57 -6.03 9.90 -13.62
C LEU A 57 -6.76 11.19 -13.27
N ASP A 58 -7.98 11.34 -13.79
CA ASP A 58 -8.88 12.40 -13.39
C ASP A 58 -9.50 12.13 -12.02
N ASN A 59 -9.51 13.13 -11.13
CA ASN A 59 -9.98 12.95 -9.75
C ASN A 59 -11.46 12.56 -9.65
N LYS A 60 -12.30 13.05 -10.59
CA LYS A 60 -13.70 12.63 -10.66
C LYS A 60 -13.82 11.19 -11.12
N ALA A 61 -13.04 10.78 -12.12
CA ALA A 61 -13.03 9.39 -12.58
C ALA A 61 -12.60 8.42 -11.47
N VAL A 62 -11.62 8.79 -10.64
CA VAL A 62 -11.22 8.01 -9.46
C VAL A 62 -12.37 7.87 -8.46
N ALA A 63 -13.10 8.96 -8.19
CA ALA A 63 -14.27 8.92 -7.32
C ALA A 63 -15.42 8.10 -7.92
N ASP A 64 -15.65 8.18 -9.22
CA ASP A 64 -16.69 7.40 -9.91
C ASP A 64 -16.37 5.90 -9.89
N ALA A 65 -15.11 5.52 -10.02
CA ALA A 65 -14.66 4.13 -10.01
C ALA A 65 -14.67 3.45 -8.62
N LEU A 66 -15.04 4.18 -7.54
CA LEU A 66 -15.16 3.59 -6.19
C LEU A 66 -16.13 2.41 -6.15
N TYR A 67 -17.26 2.52 -6.83
CA TYR A 67 -18.26 1.45 -6.88
C TYR A 67 -17.72 0.23 -7.63
N ASP A 68 -17.10 0.43 -8.78
CA ASP A 68 -16.51 -0.65 -9.57
C ASP A 68 -15.36 -1.35 -8.82
N SER A 69 -14.59 -0.60 -8.03
CA SER A 69 -13.53 -1.19 -7.20
C SER A 69 -14.06 -2.11 -6.09
N VAL A 70 -15.22 -1.77 -5.51
CA VAL A 70 -15.91 -2.65 -4.55
C VAL A 70 -16.44 -3.91 -5.24
N ILE A 71 -17.02 -3.78 -6.45
CA ILE A 71 -17.46 -4.94 -7.23
C ILE A 71 -16.27 -5.83 -7.59
N ALA A 72 -15.16 -5.25 -8.08
CA ALA A 72 -13.97 -5.98 -8.46
C ALA A 72 -13.39 -6.80 -7.29
N ARG A 73 -13.52 -6.28 -6.08
CA ARG A 73 -12.97 -6.90 -4.86
C ARG A 73 -13.97 -7.76 -4.07
N ASP A 74 -15.26 -7.68 -4.37
CA ASP A 74 -16.38 -8.23 -3.58
C ASP A 74 -16.52 -7.62 -2.17
N LEU A 75 -15.64 -6.71 -1.78
CA LEU A 75 -15.59 -6.06 -0.45
C LEU A 75 -15.07 -4.63 -0.54
N PRO A 76 -15.49 -3.73 0.36
CA PRO A 76 -14.85 -2.44 0.52
C PRO A 76 -13.35 -2.57 0.83
N GLY A 77 -12.54 -1.67 0.30
CA GLY A 77 -11.10 -1.71 0.44
C GLY A 77 -10.46 -0.34 0.74
N TYR A 78 -9.37 -0.04 0.03
CA TYR A 78 -8.54 1.16 0.26
C TYR A 78 -8.99 2.39 -0.55
N VAL A 79 -10.27 2.54 -0.75
CA VAL A 79 -10.93 3.73 -1.33
C VAL A 79 -10.27 4.21 -2.64
N ASP A 80 -9.65 5.41 -2.66
CA ASP A 80 -9.01 6.01 -3.83
C ASP A 80 -7.85 5.17 -4.38
N VAL A 81 -7.14 4.46 -3.51
CA VAL A 81 -6.02 3.59 -3.91
C VAL A 81 -6.51 2.39 -4.72
N ASP A 82 -7.66 1.82 -4.39
CA ASP A 82 -8.25 0.69 -5.13
C ASP A 82 -8.86 1.16 -6.45
N SER A 83 -9.63 2.25 -6.44
CA SER A 83 -10.23 2.78 -7.67
C SER A 83 -9.19 3.28 -8.65
N SER A 84 -8.11 3.93 -8.18
CA SER A 84 -7.00 4.32 -9.04
C SER A 84 -6.25 3.13 -9.61
N LEU A 85 -6.01 2.09 -8.82
CA LEU A 85 -5.39 0.86 -9.28
C LEU A 85 -6.23 0.16 -10.35
N LEU A 86 -7.55 0.12 -10.15
CA LEU A 86 -8.50 -0.43 -11.13
C LEU A 86 -8.40 0.29 -12.47
N LEU A 87 -8.46 1.62 -12.46
CA LEU A 87 -8.34 2.44 -13.67
C LEU A 87 -6.96 2.30 -14.32
N PHE A 88 -5.90 2.30 -13.51
CA PHE A 88 -4.53 2.13 -13.99
C PHE A 88 -4.33 0.78 -14.70
N CYS A 89 -4.84 -0.31 -14.12
CA CYS A 89 -4.80 -1.63 -14.73
C CYS A 89 -5.60 -1.67 -16.04
N GLY A 90 -6.74 -0.99 -16.11
CA GLY A 90 -7.54 -0.86 -17.33
C GLY A 90 -6.78 -0.15 -18.46
N GLU A 91 -6.00 0.87 -18.16
CA GLU A 91 -5.16 1.56 -19.13
C GLU A 91 -4.01 0.67 -19.66
N ILE A 92 -3.35 -0.07 -18.77
CA ILE A 92 -2.27 -1.00 -19.16
C ILE A 92 -2.84 -2.14 -20.01
N LYS A 93 -4.03 -2.63 -19.66
CA LYS A 93 -4.67 -3.74 -20.40
C LYS A 93 -4.94 -3.43 -21.86
N LYS A 94 -5.11 -2.17 -22.24
CA LYS A 94 -5.27 -1.79 -23.65
C LYS A 94 -4.09 -2.23 -24.51
N ASP A 95 -2.90 -2.28 -23.92
CA ASP A 95 -1.64 -2.57 -24.62
C ASP A 95 -1.08 -3.96 -24.29
N TYR A 96 -1.33 -4.47 -23.04
CA TYR A 96 -0.69 -5.69 -22.54
C TYR A 96 -1.65 -6.59 -21.76
N THR A 97 -1.34 -7.88 -21.73
CA THR A 97 -2.07 -8.90 -20.94
C THR A 97 -1.37 -9.23 -19.64
N VAL A 98 -0.05 -9.00 -19.57
CA VAL A 98 0.78 -9.32 -18.39
C VAL A 98 1.63 -8.12 -18.03
N ALA A 99 1.71 -7.82 -16.74
CA ALA A 99 2.58 -6.80 -16.17
C ALA A 99 3.40 -7.35 -15.00
N LEU A 100 4.56 -6.73 -14.72
CA LEU A 100 5.36 -7.01 -13.53
C LEU A 100 5.23 -5.87 -12.54
N SER A 101 5.10 -6.21 -11.25
CA SER A 101 5.03 -5.24 -10.15
C SER A 101 6.04 -5.59 -9.06
N GLY A 102 6.57 -4.55 -8.38
CA GLY A 102 7.55 -4.69 -7.29
C GLY A 102 6.94 -4.88 -5.91
N GLU A 103 5.68 -5.25 -5.79
CA GLU A 103 5.03 -5.51 -4.50
C GLU A 103 5.69 -6.65 -3.73
N CYS A 104 5.45 -6.73 -2.45
CA CYS A 104 6.02 -7.65 -1.45
C CYS A 104 7.46 -7.34 -1.02
N ALA A 105 8.20 -6.47 -1.70
CA ALA A 105 9.56 -6.13 -1.30
C ALA A 105 9.64 -5.42 0.06
N ASP A 106 8.66 -4.59 0.38
CA ASP A 106 8.58 -3.89 1.67
C ASP A 106 8.25 -4.87 2.81
N GLU A 107 7.39 -5.83 2.56
CA GLU A 107 6.97 -6.87 3.50
C GLU A 107 8.11 -7.84 3.81
N LEU A 108 8.87 -8.25 2.79
CA LEU A 108 9.95 -9.22 2.95
C LEU A 108 11.20 -8.61 3.60
N PHE A 109 11.51 -7.37 3.28
CA PHE A 109 12.79 -6.75 3.62
C PHE A 109 12.67 -5.55 4.58
N GLY A 110 11.50 -5.36 5.20
CA GLY A 110 11.31 -4.33 6.22
C GLY A 110 11.34 -2.92 5.67
N GLY A 111 10.52 -2.64 4.65
CA GLY A 111 10.44 -1.33 4.00
C GLY A 111 9.58 -0.31 4.74
N TYR A 112 8.79 -0.70 5.73
CA TYR A 112 7.84 0.17 6.40
C TYR A 112 8.41 0.84 7.65
N PRO A 113 7.92 2.03 8.04
CA PRO A 113 8.40 2.77 9.21
C PRO A 113 8.35 1.99 10.52
N TRP A 114 7.37 1.12 10.71
CA TRP A 114 7.21 0.35 11.95
C TRP A 114 8.32 -0.67 12.21
N TYR A 115 9.10 -1.06 11.19
CA TYR A 115 10.29 -1.87 11.39
C TYR A 115 11.47 -1.06 11.97
N HIS A 116 11.48 0.26 11.74
CA HIS A 116 12.60 1.16 12.06
C HIS A 116 12.33 2.05 13.28
N ASN A 117 11.09 2.15 13.73
CA ASN A 117 10.70 2.86 14.94
C ASN A 117 10.49 1.86 16.09
N LYS A 118 11.38 1.92 17.11
CA LYS A 118 11.34 0.99 18.24
C LYS A 118 10.05 1.10 19.06
N GLU A 119 9.48 2.27 19.20
CA GLU A 119 8.22 2.47 19.93
C GLU A 119 7.10 1.70 19.26
N ILE A 120 6.93 1.89 17.94
CA ILE A 120 5.91 1.20 17.15
C ILE A 120 6.19 -0.30 17.08
N LEU A 121 7.45 -0.68 16.92
CA LEU A 121 7.84 -2.10 16.82
C LEU A 121 7.41 -2.89 18.06
N PHE A 122 7.54 -2.30 19.26
CA PHE A 122 7.21 -2.96 20.51
C PHE A 122 5.81 -2.66 21.04
N GLU A 123 4.98 -1.92 20.29
CA GLU A 123 3.55 -1.81 20.59
C GLU A 123 2.86 -3.16 20.48
N ASP A 124 1.95 -3.43 21.41
CA ASP A 124 1.16 -4.67 21.46
C ASP A 124 -0.12 -4.53 20.61
N ASN A 125 0.06 -4.21 19.32
CA ASN A 125 -1.01 -3.96 18.37
C ASN A 125 -0.53 -4.13 16.91
N PHE A 126 -1.48 -4.19 15.96
CA PHE A 126 -1.16 -4.07 14.54
C PHE A 126 -0.63 -2.67 14.21
N PRO A 127 0.58 -2.52 13.64
CA PRO A 127 1.21 -1.19 13.46
C PRO A 127 0.48 -0.28 12.48
N TRP A 128 -0.34 -0.84 11.59
CA TRP A 128 -1.15 -0.11 10.61
C TRP A 128 -2.60 0.16 11.06
N SER A 129 -2.97 -0.21 12.28
CA SER A 129 -4.35 -0.11 12.78
C SER A 129 -4.48 0.86 13.94
N LYS A 130 -3.95 2.10 13.79
CA LYS A 130 -3.92 3.09 14.88
C LYS A 130 -5.21 3.89 15.06
N SER A 131 -6.08 3.95 14.05
CA SER A 131 -7.30 4.78 14.07
C SER A 131 -8.56 3.97 14.39
N GLN A 132 -8.49 3.01 15.31
CA GLN A 132 -9.64 2.15 15.66
C GLN A 132 -10.79 2.96 16.27
N ASP A 133 -10.49 3.92 17.14
CA ASP A 133 -11.50 4.75 17.80
C ASP A 133 -12.26 5.60 16.78
N VAL A 134 -11.54 6.19 15.82
CA VAL A 134 -12.15 6.96 14.74
C VAL A 134 -13.04 6.09 13.86
N ARG A 135 -12.58 4.87 13.52
CA ARG A 135 -13.39 3.91 12.75
C ARG A 135 -14.62 3.45 13.52
N SER A 136 -14.52 3.29 14.82
CA SER A 136 -15.63 2.91 15.67
C SER A 136 -16.64 4.05 15.83
N SER A 137 -16.20 5.31 15.83
CA SER A 137 -17.07 6.47 15.98
C SER A 137 -18.08 6.67 14.84
N ILE A 138 -17.83 6.06 13.68
CA ILE A 138 -18.80 6.08 12.55
C ILE A 138 -19.95 5.10 12.72
N LEU A 139 -19.89 4.22 13.70
CA LEU A 139 -20.93 3.24 14.01
C LEU A 139 -21.75 3.72 15.22
N LYS A 140 -23.04 3.37 15.24
CA LYS A 140 -23.85 3.54 16.44
C LYS A 140 -23.41 2.58 17.52
N ASP A 141 -23.65 2.96 18.77
CA ASP A 141 -23.37 2.13 19.94
C ASP A 141 -24.05 0.76 19.80
N GLY A 142 -23.32 -0.27 20.20
CA GLY A 142 -23.81 -1.63 20.17
C GLY A 142 -23.74 -2.38 18.82
N ILE A 143 -23.36 -1.71 17.71
CA ILE A 143 -23.18 -2.37 16.42
C ILE A 143 -21.94 -3.28 16.41
N LEU A 144 -20.86 -2.85 17.07
CA LEU A 144 -19.62 -3.63 17.16
C LEU A 144 -19.03 -3.57 18.59
N PRO A 145 -19.74 -4.09 19.60
CA PRO A 145 -19.42 -3.87 21.00
C PRO A 145 -18.07 -4.46 21.45
N LYS A 146 -17.56 -5.45 20.71
CA LYS A 146 -16.28 -6.14 20.99
C LYS A 146 -15.24 -5.98 19.88
N GLY A 147 -15.35 -4.94 19.09
CA GLY A 147 -14.46 -4.74 17.94
C GLY A 147 -12.98 -4.66 18.31
N ALA A 148 -12.65 -3.87 19.33
CA ALA A 148 -11.27 -3.73 19.82
C ALA A 148 -10.73 -5.03 20.43
N GLU A 149 -11.56 -5.74 21.21
CA GLU A 149 -11.20 -7.04 21.79
C GLU A 149 -10.92 -8.08 20.69
N TYR A 150 -11.77 -8.13 19.67
CA TYR A 150 -11.57 -9.02 18.53
C TYR A 150 -10.26 -8.74 17.79
N VAL A 151 -9.97 -7.47 17.51
CA VAL A 151 -8.70 -7.08 16.83
C VAL A 151 -7.50 -7.46 17.68
N ARG A 152 -7.54 -7.19 18.99
CA ARG A 152 -6.49 -7.60 19.92
C ARG A 152 -6.30 -9.11 19.97
N GLN A 153 -7.38 -9.88 20.01
CA GLN A 153 -7.28 -11.33 20.02
C GLN A 153 -6.65 -11.86 18.73
N LYS A 154 -7.03 -11.34 17.56
CA LYS A 154 -6.42 -11.69 16.27
C LYS A 154 -4.94 -11.36 16.21
N TYR A 155 -4.55 -10.24 16.77
CA TYR A 155 -3.14 -9.89 16.90
C TYR A 155 -2.37 -10.92 17.75
N LEU A 156 -2.86 -11.23 18.96
CA LEU A 156 -2.24 -12.18 19.88
C LEU A 156 -2.15 -13.59 19.28
N ASP A 157 -3.23 -14.08 18.68
CA ASP A 157 -3.28 -15.37 18.00
C ASP A 157 -2.17 -15.44 16.92
N THR A 158 -2.00 -14.35 16.16
CA THR A 158 -1.03 -14.31 15.06
C THR A 158 0.42 -14.29 15.56
N ILE A 159 0.75 -13.46 16.54
CA ILE A 159 2.14 -13.40 17.05
C ILE A 159 2.56 -14.68 17.78
N ASN A 160 1.60 -15.39 18.38
CA ASN A 160 1.84 -16.68 19.01
C ASN A 160 2.18 -17.79 18.01
N LEU A 161 1.72 -17.68 16.76
CA LEU A 161 2.04 -18.59 15.66
C LEU A 161 3.37 -18.26 14.97
N ALA A 162 3.94 -17.08 15.22
CA ALA A 162 5.16 -16.65 14.54
C ALA A 162 6.34 -17.58 14.90
N PRO A 163 6.99 -18.21 13.90
CA PRO A 163 8.18 -19.04 14.16
C PRO A 163 9.32 -18.21 14.73
N LYS A 164 9.86 -18.65 15.88
CA LYS A 164 10.98 -18.00 16.58
C LYS A 164 12.06 -19.03 16.89
N LEU A 165 13.32 -18.58 16.93
CA LEU A 165 14.44 -19.42 17.34
C LEU A 165 14.69 -19.24 18.86
N LYS A 166 15.13 -20.31 19.53
CA LYS A 166 15.50 -20.22 20.93
C LYS A 166 16.70 -19.29 21.20
N THR A 167 17.48 -19.02 20.15
CA THR A 167 18.65 -18.14 20.16
C THR A 167 18.34 -16.70 19.78
N ASP A 168 17.10 -16.39 19.40
CA ASP A 168 16.73 -15.03 19.03
C ASP A 168 16.91 -14.07 20.22
N SER A 169 17.49 -12.90 19.95
CA SER A 169 17.42 -11.79 20.89
C SER A 169 15.96 -11.30 21.02
N LYS A 170 15.66 -10.52 22.05
CA LYS A 170 14.33 -9.90 22.21
C LYS A 170 13.90 -9.12 20.94
N THR A 171 14.85 -8.43 20.32
CA THR A 171 14.59 -7.67 19.08
C THR A 171 14.36 -8.60 17.90
N ASP A 172 15.18 -9.64 17.72
CA ASP A 172 15.01 -10.56 16.59
C ASP A 172 13.70 -11.34 16.70
N ALA A 173 13.35 -11.81 17.89
CA ALA A 173 12.06 -12.46 18.13
C ALA A 173 10.88 -11.53 17.77
N ARG A 174 10.97 -10.26 18.20
CA ARG A 174 9.93 -9.26 17.88
C ARG A 174 9.89 -8.94 16.37
N MET A 175 11.04 -8.88 15.70
CA MET A 175 11.10 -8.72 14.25
C MET A 175 10.43 -9.88 13.51
N ARG A 176 10.62 -11.14 13.95
CA ARG A 176 9.92 -12.29 13.37
C ARG A 176 8.42 -12.18 13.54
N GLU A 177 7.93 -11.79 14.71
CA GLU A 177 6.51 -11.52 14.92
C GLU A 177 5.99 -10.44 13.94
N MET A 178 6.72 -9.32 13.79
CA MET A 178 6.35 -8.24 12.90
C MET A 178 6.33 -8.68 11.42
N PHE A 179 7.33 -9.44 10.96
CA PHE A 179 7.33 -10.02 9.61
C PHE A 179 6.17 -10.99 9.42
N TYR A 180 5.87 -11.83 10.41
CA TYR A 180 4.77 -12.78 10.35
C TYR A 180 3.41 -12.06 10.27
N LEU A 181 3.20 -10.99 11.09
CA LEU A 181 2.02 -10.13 11.01
C LEU A 181 1.86 -9.53 9.61
N ASN A 182 2.97 -9.02 9.03
CA ASN A 182 2.93 -8.44 7.69
C ASN A 182 2.59 -9.49 6.63
N PHE A 183 3.20 -10.67 6.66
CA PHE A 183 2.92 -11.74 5.69
C PHE A 183 1.48 -12.24 5.79
N TYR A 184 1.00 -12.42 7.01
CA TYR A 184 -0.31 -13.03 7.24
C TYR A 184 -1.49 -12.08 6.98
N TRP A 185 -1.31 -10.77 7.22
CA TRP A 185 -2.40 -9.79 7.10
C TRP A 185 -2.14 -8.76 6.00
N PHE A 186 -1.09 -7.99 6.13
CA PHE A 186 -0.89 -6.80 5.32
C PHE A 186 -0.53 -7.15 3.87
N MET A 187 0.43 -8.05 3.67
CA MET A 187 0.87 -8.51 2.35
C MET A 187 -0.28 -9.20 1.59
N GLN A 188 -1.03 -10.08 2.27
CA GLN A 188 -2.18 -10.76 1.63
C GLN A 188 -3.23 -9.75 1.17
N CYS A 189 -3.52 -8.75 1.99
CA CYS A 189 -4.49 -7.71 1.61
C CYS A 189 -4.01 -6.87 0.40
N LEU A 190 -2.71 -6.58 0.31
CA LEU A 190 -2.14 -5.87 -0.84
C LEU A 190 -2.14 -6.73 -2.10
N LEU A 191 -1.80 -8.00 -1.98
CA LEU A 191 -1.83 -8.96 -3.10
C LEU A 191 -3.25 -9.17 -3.63
N GLU A 192 -4.21 -9.41 -2.74
CA GLU A 192 -5.62 -9.56 -3.10
C GLU A 192 -6.14 -8.32 -3.83
N ARG A 193 -5.84 -7.12 -3.31
CA ARG A 193 -6.18 -5.87 -3.97
C ARG A 193 -5.60 -5.79 -5.38
N LYS A 194 -4.31 -6.11 -5.54
CA LYS A 194 -3.63 -6.09 -6.82
C LYS A 194 -4.26 -7.06 -7.79
N ASP A 195 -4.41 -8.30 -7.38
CA ASP A 195 -4.96 -9.38 -8.20
C ASP A 195 -6.39 -9.06 -8.66
N ARG A 196 -7.30 -8.74 -7.75
CA ARG A 196 -8.69 -8.48 -8.07
C ARG A 196 -8.89 -7.25 -8.96
N CYS A 197 -8.22 -6.13 -8.65
CA CYS A 197 -8.32 -4.93 -9.48
C CYS A 197 -7.72 -5.13 -10.88
N SER A 198 -6.64 -5.89 -10.99
CA SER A 198 -6.00 -6.15 -12.29
C SER A 198 -6.79 -7.18 -13.10
N MET A 199 -7.21 -8.29 -12.47
CA MET A 199 -7.95 -9.36 -13.15
C MET A 199 -9.37 -8.94 -13.54
N TYR A 200 -10.00 -8.02 -12.81
CA TYR A 200 -11.26 -7.40 -13.25
C TYR A 200 -11.13 -6.77 -14.65
N ASN A 201 -9.97 -6.23 -14.97
CA ASN A 201 -9.64 -5.72 -16.29
C ASN A 201 -9.06 -6.78 -17.24
N GLY A 202 -8.83 -8.02 -16.78
CA GLY A 202 -8.17 -9.06 -17.54
C GLY A 202 -6.66 -8.86 -17.70
N LEU A 203 -6.02 -8.07 -16.82
CA LEU A 203 -4.57 -7.88 -16.75
C LEU A 203 -3.97 -8.81 -15.69
N GLU A 204 -3.10 -9.73 -16.08
CA GLU A 204 -2.35 -10.56 -15.12
C GLU A 204 -1.14 -9.77 -14.59
N VAL A 205 -1.12 -9.49 -13.29
CA VAL A 205 0.03 -8.84 -12.65
C VAL A 205 0.85 -9.86 -11.88
N ARG A 206 2.11 -10.01 -12.25
CA ARG A 206 3.06 -10.90 -11.58
C ARG A 206 3.94 -10.12 -10.62
N VAL A 207 4.18 -10.70 -9.44
CA VAL A 207 4.90 -10.08 -8.32
C VAL A 207 6.11 -10.93 -7.92
N PRO A 208 7.27 -10.78 -8.59
CA PRO A 208 8.45 -11.65 -8.39
C PRO A 208 8.97 -11.67 -6.96
N PHE A 209 8.81 -10.60 -6.18
CA PHE A 209 9.18 -10.58 -4.77
C PHE A 209 8.31 -11.49 -3.90
N CYS A 210 7.14 -11.91 -4.36
CA CYS A 210 6.27 -12.82 -3.64
C CYS A 210 6.57 -14.31 -3.90
N ASP A 211 7.72 -14.64 -4.48
CA ASP A 211 8.19 -16.01 -4.60
C ASP A 211 8.39 -16.60 -3.20
N TYR A 212 7.74 -17.74 -2.91
CA TYR A 212 7.78 -18.37 -1.59
C TYR A 212 9.21 -18.72 -1.13
N ARG A 213 10.10 -19.05 -2.07
CA ARG A 213 11.51 -19.36 -1.76
C ARG A 213 12.24 -18.11 -1.26
N LEU A 214 11.95 -16.96 -1.87
CA LEU A 214 12.46 -15.67 -1.43
C LEU A 214 11.87 -15.26 -0.09
N ALA A 215 10.59 -15.50 0.12
CA ALA A 215 9.93 -15.24 1.40
C ALA A 215 10.53 -16.07 2.53
N GLU A 216 10.73 -17.37 2.33
CA GLU A 216 11.37 -18.26 3.29
C GLU A 216 12.80 -17.84 3.60
N TYR A 217 13.60 -17.54 2.58
CA TYR A 217 14.96 -17.04 2.74
C TYR A 217 14.99 -15.72 3.51
N ALA A 218 14.16 -14.76 3.10
CA ALA A 218 14.09 -13.46 3.76
C ALA A 218 13.59 -13.56 5.20
N TYR A 219 12.63 -14.44 5.52
CA TYR A 219 12.15 -14.62 6.90
C TYR A 219 13.27 -15.07 7.84
N ASN A 220 14.18 -15.93 7.36
CA ASN A 220 15.30 -16.44 8.12
C ASN A 220 16.51 -15.48 8.20
N MET A 221 16.50 -14.41 7.40
CA MET A 221 17.58 -13.42 7.39
C MET A 221 17.54 -12.54 8.66
N PRO A 222 18.65 -12.41 9.41
CA PRO A 222 18.72 -11.52 10.57
C PRO A 222 18.39 -10.06 10.22
N TRP A 223 17.71 -9.36 11.15
CA TRP A 223 17.30 -7.97 10.93
C TRP A 223 18.48 -7.06 10.57
N LYS A 224 19.61 -7.19 11.25
CA LYS A 224 20.82 -6.40 10.99
C LYS A 224 21.30 -6.49 9.52
N ILE A 225 21.04 -7.62 8.83
CA ILE A 225 21.35 -7.78 7.41
C ILE A 225 20.27 -7.11 6.55
N LYS A 226 18.99 -7.33 6.85
CA LYS A 226 17.88 -6.68 6.12
C LYS A 226 17.98 -5.16 6.16
N ALA A 227 18.29 -4.61 7.32
CA ALA A 227 18.45 -3.18 7.55
C ALA A 227 19.90 -2.70 7.32
N TYR A 228 20.57 -3.23 6.30
CA TYR A 228 21.93 -2.80 5.95
C TYR A 228 22.03 -1.26 5.91
N ASN A 229 23.05 -0.70 6.54
CA ASN A 229 23.25 0.75 6.75
C ASN A 229 22.07 1.44 7.46
N ASN A 230 21.32 0.72 8.30
CA ASN A 230 20.13 1.22 8.99
C ASN A 230 19.08 1.81 8.02
N ARG A 231 18.97 1.23 6.82
CA ARG A 231 18.05 1.69 5.78
C ARG A 231 16.92 0.68 5.56
N GLU A 232 15.77 1.22 5.18
CA GLU A 232 14.62 0.43 4.72
C GLU A 232 15.05 -0.40 3.50
N LYS A 233 14.79 -1.71 3.52
CA LYS A 233 15.23 -2.65 2.47
C LYS A 233 16.73 -2.59 2.19
N GLY A 234 17.56 -2.34 3.21
CA GLY A 234 18.99 -2.07 3.06
C GLY A 234 19.74 -3.12 2.27
N ILE A 235 19.48 -4.42 2.50
CA ILE A 235 20.12 -5.50 1.75
C ILE A 235 19.72 -5.51 0.26
N VAL A 236 18.47 -5.19 -0.06
CA VAL A 236 18.02 -5.11 -1.46
C VAL A 236 18.72 -3.95 -2.16
N ARG A 237 18.82 -2.80 -1.49
CA ARG A 237 19.56 -1.63 -2.01
C ARG A 237 21.02 -1.98 -2.28
N LYS A 238 21.69 -2.66 -1.32
CA LYS A 238 23.08 -3.11 -1.47
C LYS A 238 23.23 -4.10 -2.63
N ALA A 239 22.28 -5.00 -2.83
CA ALA A 239 22.32 -5.97 -3.92
C ALA A 239 22.16 -5.35 -5.32
N PHE A 240 21.58 -4.15 -5.41
CA PHE A 240 21.33 -3.46 -6.69
C PHE A 240 22.10 -2.16 -6.87
N GLU A 241 23.04 -1.82 -5.97
CA GLU A 241 23.76 -0.54 -6.02
C GLU A 241 24.62 -0.37 -7.28
N ASP A 242 25.11 -1.47 -7.86
CA ASP A 242 25.89 -1.44 -9.11
C ASP A 242 24.99 -1.38 -10.38
N ILE A 243 23.67 -1.51 -10.22
CA ILE A 243 22.71 -1.59 -11.33
C ILE A 243 21.84 -0.34 -11.40
N LEU A 244 21.47 0.19 -10.23
CA LEU A 244 20.57 1.34 -10.13
C LEU A 244 21.36 2.63 -9.89
N PRO A 245 20.88 3.79 -10.42
CA PRO A 245 21.42 5.10 -10.03
C PRO A 245 21.37 5.26 -8.51
N GLU A 246 22.39 5.90 -7.96
CA GLU A 246 22.51 6.10 -6.50
C GLU A 246 21.29 6.80 -5.92
N GLU A 247 20.77 7.81 -6.59
CA GLU A 247 19.60 8.58 -6.19
C GLU A 247 18.32 7.71 -6.10
N ILE A 248 18.20 6.68 -6.95
CA ILE A 248 17.12 5.71 -6.93
C ILE A 248 17.38 4.68 -5.84
N CYS A 249 18.60 4.14 -5.83
CA CYS A 249 18.97 3.06 -4.93
C CYS A 249 18.80 3.46 -3.46
N TRP A 250 19.21 4.68 -3.10
CA TRP A 250 19.23 5.15 -1.71
C TRP A 250 18.15 6.18 -1.36
N ARG A 251 17.15 6.41 -2.25
CA ARG A 251 16.02 7.29 -1.92
C ARG A 251 15.22 6.76 -0.71
N LYS A 252 14.61 7.67 0.03
CA LYS A 252 13.68 7.29 1.10
C LYS A 252 12.45 6.59 0.52
N LYS A 253 11.88 5.65 1.29
CA LYS A 253 10.61 4.99 0.95
C LYS A 253 9.53 6.04 0.69
N SER A 254 8.82 5.88 -0.43
CA SER A 254 7.60 6.61 -0.75
C SER A 254 6.45 5.61 -0.94
N PRO A 255 5.24 5.88 -0.42
CA PRO A 255 4.09 4.99 -0.60
C PRO A 255 3.57 5.04 -2.04
N TYR A 256 2.58 4.19 -2.34
CA TYR A 256 1.79 4.32 -3.55
C TYR A 256 1.15 5.71 -3.60
N PRO A 257 1.11 6.39 -4.77
CA PRO A 257 0.52 7.71 -4.87
C PRO A 257 -0.94 7.71 -4.42
N LYS A 258 -1.33 8.76 -3.70
CA LYS A 258 -2.72 9.05 -3.36
C LYS A 258 -3.12 10.39 -3.91
N THR A 259 -4.44 10.64 -4.06
CA THR A 259 -4.90 11.95 -4.45
C THR A 259 -4.73 12.95 -3.31
N HIS A 260 -4.11 14.09 -3.61
CA HIS A 260 -4.02 15.26 -2.73
C HIS A 260 -4.98 16.36 -3.16
N ASN A 261 -5.61 16.21 -4.32
CA ASN A 261 -6.52 17.20 -4.87
C ASN A 261 -7.85 17.19 -4.09
N PRO A 262 -8.30 18.32 -3.54
CA PRO A 262 -9.52 18.41 -2.72
C PRO A 262 -10.79 18.01 -3.48
N ILE A 263 -10.80 18.09 -4.80
CA ILE A 263 -11.97 17.71 -5.64
C ILE A 263 -12.44 16.27 -5.33
N TYR A 264 -11.50 15.33 -5.14
CA TYR A 264 -11.85 13.95 -4.79
C TYR A 264 -12.59 13.89 -3.46
N PHE A 265 -12.06 14.56 -2.44
CA PHE A 265 -12.67 14.62 -1.10
C PHE A 265 -14.06 15.26 -1.16
N ASP A 266 -14.22 16.37 -1.89
CA ASP A 266 -15.50 17.08 -2.00
C ASP A 266 -16.58 16.23 -2.67
N ILE A 267 -16.24 15.48 -3.72
CA ILE A 267 -17.15 14.53 -4.37
C ILE A 267 -17.56 13.42 -3.40
N CYS A 268 -16.61 12.82 -2.68
CA CYS A 268 -16.90 11.76 -1.70
C CYS A 268 -17.76 12.29 -0.54
N LYS A 269 -17.43 13.47 -0.03
CA LYS A 269 -18.21 14.17 1.01
C LYS A 269 -19.66 14.37 0.60
N GLU A 270 -19.89 14.89 -0.61
CA GLU A 270 -21.25 15.10 -1.14
C GLU A 270 -22.01 13.77 -1.23
N ARG A 271 -21.38 12.71 -1.73
CA ARG A 271 -21.99 11.37 -1.83
C ARG A 271 -22.39 10.83 -0.46
N VAL A 272 -21.51 10.92 0.52
CA VAL A 272 -21.77 10.48 1.89
C VAL A 272 -22.95 11.25 2.51
N ILE A 273 -22.96 12.59 2.38
CA ILE A 273 -24.06 13.44 2.87
C ILE A 273 -25.39 13.03 2.21
N ASN A 274 -25.38 12.75 0.90
CA ASN A 274 -26.58 12.34 0.19
C ASN A 274 -27.09 10.94 0.59
N ILE A 275 -26.20 10.03 0.93
CA ILE A 275 -26.56 8.71 1.50
C ILE A 275 -27.20 8.89 2.88
N LEU A 276 -26.61 9.74 3.75
CA LEU A 276 -27.12 9.98 5.10
C LEU A 276 -28.49 10.68 5.15
N LYS A 277 -28.91 11.35 4.07
CA LYS A 277 -30.26 11.95 3.94
C LYS A 277 -31.34 10.91 3.63
N LYS A 278 -30.97 9.74 3.11
CA LYS A 278 -31.90 8.70 2.70
C LYS A 278 -32.01 7.63 3.77
N LYS A 279 -33.23 7.19 4.07
CA LYS A 279 -33.42 6.02 4.94
C LYS A 279 -33.01 4.77 4.15
N ASN A 280 -32.02 4.05 4.68
CA ASN A 280 -31.51 2.78 4.14
C ASN A 280 -30.90 1.95 5.27
N PRO A 281 -30.70 0.62 5.11
CA PRO A 281 -30.15 -0.23 6.18
C PRO A 281 -28.81 0.26 6.73
N LEU A 282 -27.95 0.83 5.88
CA LEU A 282 -26.63 1.33 6.29
C LEU A 282 -26.77 2.50 7.29
N THR A 283 -27.74 3.42 7.08
CA THR A 283 -27.97 4.57 7.98
C THR A 283 -28.58 4.16 9.32
N GLU A 284 -29.09 2.93 9.45
CA GLU A 284 -29.52 2.38 10.73
C GLU A 284 -28.33 1.96 11.61
N MET A 285 -27.21 1.63 10.98
CA MET A 285 -25.98 1.19 11.66
C MET A 285 -24.99 2.34 11.90
N LEU A 286 -25.07 3.40 11.10
CA LEU A 286 -24.08 4.48 11.10
C LEU A 286 -24.45 5.60 12.10
N SER A 287 -23.43 6.16 12.76
CA SER A 287 -23.52 7.40 13.54
C SER A 287 -23.36 8.59 12.59
N LYS A 288 -24.45 9.32 12.37
CA LYS A 288 -24.41 10.53 11.57
C LYS A 288 -23.49 11.59 12.19
N GLU A 289 -23.49 11.72 13.50
CA GLU A 289 -22.63 12.66 14.25
C GLU A 289 -21.16 12.30 14.05
N GLY A 290 -20.77 11.04 14.26
CA GLY A 290 -19.40 10.58 14.07
C GLY A 290 -18.89 10.80 12.64
N ILE A 291 -19.73 10.54 11.63
CA ILE A 291 -19.38 10.77 10.22
C ILE A 291 -19.22 12.27 9.94
N MET A 292 -20.12 13.11 10.43
CA MET A 292 -20.03 14.57 10.22
C MET A 292 -18.81 15.16 10.91
N ASN A 293 -18.46 14.70 12.09
CA ASN A 293 -17.23 15.11 12.77
C ASN A 293 -15.97 14.81 11.93
N ILE A 294 -15.92 13.64 11.30
CA ILE A 294 -14.81 13.27 10.38
C ILE A 294 -14.77 14.18 9.15
N ILE A 295 -15.93 14.47 8.55
CA ILE A 295 -16.04 15.34 7.38
C ILE A 295 -15.59 16.77 7.69
N GLU A 296 -15.91 17.26 8.87
CA GLU A 296 -15.57 18.62 9.31
C GLU A 296 -14.13 18.76 9.79
N ASN A 297 -13.53 17.65 10.25
CA ASN A 297 -12.17 17.57 10.78
C ASN A 297 -11.33 16.49 10.07
N PRO A 298 -11.11 16.59 8.75
CA PRO A 298 -10.44 15.54 7.96
C PRO A 298 -9.00 15.28 8.42
N ASP A 299 -8.31 16.27 8.96
CA ASP A 299 -6.94 16.15 9.48
C ASP A 299 -6.87 15.39 10.82
N SER A 300 -8.00 15.12 11.47
CA SER A 300 -8.05 14.30 12.69
C SER A 300 -7.78 12.81 12.43
N ILE A 301 -7.91 12.39 11.16
CA ILE A 301 -7.60 11.03 10.72
C ILE A 301 -6.17 11.01 10.21
N THR A 302 -5.19 11.11 11.10
CA THR A 302 -3.80 10.87 10.73
C THR A 302 -3.53 9.37 10.66
N THR A 303 -3.08 8.93 9.50
CA THR A 303 -2.52 7.59 9.29
C THR A 303 -1.09 7.51 9.81
#